data_8496c08c456f3f138def97f7259559f8
#
_entry.id   8496c08c456f3f138def97f7259559f8
#
_cell.length_a   1.000
_cell.length_b   1.000
_cell.length_c   1.000
_cell.angle_alpha   90.00
_cell.angle_beta   90.00
_cell.angle_gamma   90.00
#
_symmetry.space_group_name_H-M   'P 1'
#
loop_
_entity.id
_entity.type
_entity.pdbx_description
1 polymer ?
#
loop_
_entity_poly.entity_id
_entity_poly.type
_entity_poly.pdbx_seq_one_letter_code
_entity_poly.pdbx_strand_id
1 'polypeptide(L)'
;DKHLKNLLEMEIIQKIYPINKKNDKKKTFYEISDNLVRFYYAYIYNKRDVIARIGTKNFYELYIKSSIKTFISHRYEAIVREYFSRQLREGKRSDVYDIGTFWYDMPKERRSGEFDCVLELKNGYAFYEVKYYDKTFSRAEAEAEVQQLKNVLSFMEVSRLGFVALSGFDFTSSEYELISGAELYKYN
;
A
#
# COMPACT_ATOMS: atom_id res chain seq x y z
N ASP A 1 11.01 19.55 15.54
CA ASP A 1 12.41 19.45 15.13
C ASP A 1 12.57 20.19 13.80
N LYS A 2 13.52 21.18 13.77
CA LYS A 2 13.78 22.03 12.61
C LYS A 2 14.20 21.22 11.36
N HIS A 3 14.98 20.15 11.55
CA HIS A 3 15.44 19.31 10.45
C HIS A 3 14.30 18.55 9.79
N LEU A 4 13.38 18.00 10.57
CA LEU A 4 12.20 17.33 10.07
C LEU A 4 11.31 18.28 9.25
N LYS A 5 11.13 19.51 9.72
CA LYS A 5 10.38 20.54 9.00
C LYS A 5 11.03 20.86 7.65
N ASN A 6 12.34 21.07 7.61
CA ASN A 6 13.07 21.36 6.39
C ASN A 6 12.95 20.19 5.35
N LEU A 7 13.07 18.93 5.81
CA LEU A 7 12.92 17.77 4.96
C LEU A 7 11.53 17.64 4.36
N LEU A 8 10.48 18.01 5.11
CA LEU A 8 9.10 18.08 4.62
C LEU A 8 8.91 19.20 3.60
N GLU A 9 9.45 20.41 3.88
CA GLU A 9 9.39 21.56 2.97
C GLU A 9 10.14 21.32 1.66
N MET A 10 11.21 20.53 1.70
CA MET A 10 11.98 20.07 0.51
C MET A 10 11.34 18.85 -0.19
N GLU A 11 10.23 18.33 0.30
CA GLU A 11 9.56 17.15 -0.22
C GLU A 11 10.43 15.87 -0.28
N ILE A 12 11.55 15.85 0.48
CA ILE A 12 12.41 14.67 0.59
C ILE A 12 11.71 13.57 1.39
N ILE A 13 10.92 13.97 2.39
CA ILE A 13 10.06 13.08 3.15
C ILE A 13 8.62 13.57 3.08
N GLN A 14 7.70 12.64 3.22
CA GLN A 14 6.27 12.90 3.35
C GLN A 14 5.74 12.39 4.68
N LYS A 15 4.67 13.03 5.14
CA LYS A 15 3.92 12.63 6.32
C LYS A 15 2.81 11.69 5.89
N ILE A 16 2.76 10.51 6.50
CA ILE A 16 1.72 9.51 6.26
C ILE A 16 0.94 9.22 7.54
N TYR A 17 -0.33 8.98 7.39
CA TYR A 17 -1.26 8.61 8.46
C TYR A 17 -2.47 7.89 7.87
N PRO A 18 -3.11 7.00 8.63
CA PRO A 18 -4.36 6.38 8.20
C PRO A 18 -5.49 7.41 8.08
N ILE A 19 -6.33 7.29 7.06
CA ILE A 19 -7.41 8.27 6.78
C ILE A 19 -8.37 8.44 7.96
N ASN A 20 -8.58 7.40 8.75
CA ASN A 20 -9.40 7.45 9.97
C ASN A 20 -8.63 7.93 11.22
N LYS A 21 -7.36 8.29 11.10
CA LYS A 21 -6.48 8.74 12.21
C LYS A 21 -5.69 10.02 11.88
N LYS A 22 -6.22 10.90 11.04
CA LYS A 22 -5.56 12.12 10.52
C LYS A 22 -4.94 13.01 11.61
N ASN A 23 -5.54 13.04 12.80
CA ASN A 23 -5.09 13.88 13.91
C ASN A 23 -4.36 13.10 15.01
N ASP A 24 -4.14 11.81 14.84
CA ASP A 24 -3.46 10.99 15.84
C ASP A 24 -1.94 11.03 15.62
N LYS A 25 -1.25 11.78 16.49
CA LYS A 25 0.22 11.88 16.44
C LYS A 25 0.94 10.54 16.62
N LYS A 26 0.31 9.56 17.30
CA LYS A 26 0.89 8.22 17.51
C LYS A 26 0.76 7.35 16.25
N LYS A 27 -0.13 7.72 15.32
CA LYS A 27 -0.34 7.04 14.04
C LYS A 27 0.17 7.85 12.85
N THR A 28 0.98 8.86 13.12
CA THR A 28 1.64 9.67 12.12
C THR A 28 3.06 9.19 11.93
N PHE A 29 3.42 8.84 10.70
CA PHE A 29 4.75 8.40 10.32
C PHE A 29 5.34 9.34 9.27
N TYR A 30 6.65 9.23 9.09
CA TYR A 30 7.39 9.97 8.06
C TYR A 30 8.13 8.97 7.21
N GLU A 31 8.04 9.14 5.91
CA GLU A 31 8.77 8.30 4.98
C GLU A 31 9.45 9.12 3.88
N ILE A 32 10.51 8.58 3.31
CA ILE A 32 11.19 9.18 2.16
C ILE A 32 10.23 9.16 0.96
N SER A 33 10.05 10.27 0.27
CA SER A 33 9.09 10.40 -0.82
C SER A 33 9.54 9.64 -2.08
N ASP A 34 10.82 9.75 -2.43
CA ASP A 34 11.40 9.14 -3.63
C ASP A 34 11.79 7.67 -3.43
N ASN A 35 11.34 6.79 -4.33
CA ASN A 35 11.58 5.34 -4.23
C ASN A 35 13.04 4.95 -4.49
N LEU A 36 13.79 5.70 -5.34
CA LEU A 36 15.20 5.44 -5.57
C LEU A 36 16.02 5.81 -4.35
N VAL A 37 15.71 6.94 -3.73
CA VAL A 37 16.36 7.39 -2.48
C VAL A 37 16.02 6.40 -1.34
N ARG A 38 14.80 5.90 -1.27
CA ARG A 38 14.42 4.82 -0.36
C ARG A 38 15.25 3.57 -0.55
N PHE A 39 15.37 3.10 -1.79
CA PHE A 39 16.19 1.94 -2.15
C PHE A 39 17.65 2.15 -1.74
N TYR A 40 18.20 3.33 -2.05
CA TYR A 40 19.56 3.70 -1.69
C TYR A 40 19.80 3.58 -0.18
N TYR A 41 18.94 4.16 0.66
CA TYR A 41 19.08 4.10 2.11
C TYR A 41 18.82 2.70 2.67
N ALA A 42 17.92 1.93 2.09
CA ALA A 42 17.64 0.57 2.53
C ALA A 42 18.81 -0.39 2.26
N TYR A 43 19.47 -0.23 1.11
CA TYR A 43 20.40 -1.25 0.63
C TYR A 43 21.84 -0.79 0.40
N ILE A 44 22.05 0.45 0.01
CA ILE A 44 23.36 0.93 -0.51
C ILE A 44 24.09 1.80 0.51
N TYR A 45 23.37 2.61 1.27
CA TYR A 45 23.95 3.55 2.22
C TYR A 45 24.90 2.86 3.20
N ASN A 46 26.09 3.46 3.38
CA ASN A 46 27.20 2.93 4.21
C ASN A 46 27.73 1.54 3.82
N LYS A 47 27.46 1.07 2.57
CA LYS A 47 27.94 -0.25 2.11
C LYS A 47 28.84 -0.19 0.86
N ARG A 48 29.29 0.99 0.45
CA ARG A 48 30.12 1.17 -0.76
C ARG A 48 31.39 0.33 -0.74
N ASP A 49 32.08 0.27 0.40
CA ASP A 49 33.30 -0.52 0.57
C ASP A 49 33.03 -2.04 0.46
N VAL A 50 31.89 -2.47 0.94
CA VAL A 50 31.47 -3.87 0.81
C VAL A 50 31.19 -4.19 -0.65
N ILE A 51 30.47 -3.33 -1.36
CA ILE A 51 30.17 -3.48 -2.79
C ILE A 51 31.46 -3.54 -3.61
N ALA A 52 32.42 -2.65 -3.34
CA ALA A 52 33.71 -2.62 -4.01
C ALA A 52 34.52 -3.90 -3.80
N ARG A 53 34.41 -4.50 -2.60
CA ARG A 53 35.16 -5.70 -2.20
C ARG A 53 34.60 -6.99 -2.78
N ILE A 54 33.27 -7.17 -2.76
CA ILE A 54 32.63 -8.43 -3.16
C ILE A 54 31.97 -8.40 -4.54
N GLY A 55 31.87 -7.21 -5.14
CA GLY A 55 31.20 -6.97 -6.42
C GLY A 55 29.67 -6.89 -6.32
N THR A 56 29.04 -6.28 -7.29
CA THR A 56 27.59 -5.99 -7.29
C THR A 56 26.74 -7.25 -7.29
N LYS A 57 27.13 -8.30 -8.02
CA LYS A 57 26.39 -9.56 -8.08
C LYS A 57 26.32 -10.26 -6.70
N ASN A 58 27.47 -10.43 -6.04
CA ASN A 58 27.51 -11.05 -4.72
C ASN A 58 26.81 -10.17 -3.68
N PHE A 59 26.96 -8.85 -3.81
CA PHE A 59 26.26 -7.93 -2.94
C PHE A 59 24.72 -8.07 -3.07
N TYR A 60 24.19 -8.15 -4.28
CA TYR A 60 22.76 -8.39 -4.50
C TYR A 60 22.31 -9.70 -3.84
N GLU A 61 22.98 -10.80 -4.11
CA GLU A 61 22.61 -12.12 -3.56
C GLU A 61 22.60 -12.14 -2.02
N LEU A 62 23.58 -11.48 -1.39
CA LEU A 62 23.76 -11.53 0.07
C LEU A 62 22.93 -10.48 0.84
N TYR A 63 22.69 -9.30 0.27
CA TYR A 63 22.14 -8.16 1.02
C TYR A 63 20.77 -7.67 0.53
N ILE A 64 20.39 -8.01 -0.70
CA ILE A 64 19.16 -7.46 -1.31
C ILE A 64 18.13 -8.55 -1.58
N LYS A 65 18.53 -9.64 -2.21
CA LYS A 65 17.66 -10.66 -2.80
C LYS A 65 16.59 -11.18 -1.84
N SER A 66 16.93 -11.42 -0.59
CA SER A 66 16.00 -11.98 0.42
C SER A 66 14.86 -11.03 0.81
N SER A 67 15.06 -9.72 0.68
CA SER A 67 14.10 -8.69 1.15
C SER A 67 13.54 -7.80 0.05
N ILE A 68 14.08 -7.88 -1.18
CA ILE A 68 13.65 -7.00 -2.28
C ILE A 68 12.17 -7.18 -2.63
N LYS A 69 11.65 -8.39 -2.54
CA LYS A 69 10.25 -8.68 -2.84
C LYS A 69 9.31 -7.96 -1.86
N THR A 70 9.62 -7.99 -0.56
CA THR A 70 8.90 -7.25 0.47
C THR A 70 9.01 -5.74 0.26
N PHE A 71 10.22 -5.25 -0.05
CA PHE A 71 10.43 -3.84 -0.36
C PHE A 71 9.54 -3.36 -1.51
N ILE A 72 9.45 -4.13 -2.59
CA ILE A 72 8.63 -3.81 -3.77
C ILE A 72 7.13 -3.91 -3.43
N SER A 73 6.71 -4.91 -2.66
CA SER A 73 5.31 -5.09 -2.25
C SER A 73 4.76 -3.83 -1.59
N HIS A 74 5.46 -3.27 -0.61
CA HIS A 74 5.04 -2.01 0.03
C HIS A 74 5.01 -0.81 -0.94
N ARG A 75 5.82 -0.83 -2.02
CA ARG A 75 5.75 0.21 -3.06
C ARG A 75 4.56 0.01 -3.99
N TYR A 76 4.19 -1.24 -4.23
CA TYR A 76 3.03 -1.59 -5.02
C TYR A 76 1.72 -1.08 -4.38
N GLU A 77 1.58 -1.19 -3.07
CA GLU A 77 0.45 -0.60 -2.32
C GLU A 77 0.34 0.93 -2.55
N ALA A 78 1.48 1.63 -2.52
CA ALA A 78 1.50 3.07 -2.81
C ALA A 78 1.11 3.38 -4.27
N ILE A 79 1.52 2.54 -5.23
CA ILE A 79 1.13 2.66 -6.65
C ILE A 79 -0.38 2.47 -6.80
N VAL A 80 -0.97 1.54 -6.08
CA VAL A 80 -2.42 1.32 -6.09
C VAL A 80 -3.17 2.56 -5.56
N ARG A 81 -2.71 3.14 -4.45
CA ARG A 81 -3.31 4.39 -3.94
C ARG A 81 -3.17 5.55 -4.94
N GLU A 82 -2.04 5.66 -5.62
CA GLU A 82 -1.84 6.67 -6.67
C GLU A 82 -2.76 6.43 -7.89
N TYR A 83 -3.00 5.20 -8.27
CA TYR A 83 -3.97 4.86 -9.31
C TYR A 83 -5.37 5.41 -8.98
N PHE A 84 -5.87 5.19 -7.76
CA PHE A 84 -7.14 5.73 -7.33
C PHE A 84 -7.12 7.27 -7.23
N SER A 85 -6.03 7.84 -6.74
CA SER A 85 -5.86 9.29 -6.67
C SER A 85 -5.90 9.94 -8.06
N ARG A 86 -5.31 9.28 -9.07
CA ARG A 86 -5.40 9.72 -10.46
C ARG A 86 -6.83 9.65 -10.98
N GLN A 87 -7.55 8.54 -10.74
CA GLN A 87 -8.96 8.41 -11.13
C GLN A 87 -9.84 9.48 -10.48
N LEU A 88 -9.56 9.85 -9.22
CA LEU A 88 -10.25 10.92 -8.54
C LEU A 88 -9.99 12.28 -9.23
N ARG A 89 -8.73 12.60 -9.52
CA ARG A 89 -8.37 13.84 -10.26
C ARG A 89 -8.98 13.91 -11.65
N GLU A 90 -9.14 12.78 -12.31
CA GLU A 90 -9.78 12.65 -13.63
C GLU A 90 -11.33 12.66 -13.57
N GLY A 91 -11.92 12.78 -12.39
CA GLY A 91 -13.36 12.78 -12.19
C GLY A 91 -14.06 11.43 -12.40
N LYS A 92 -13.30 10.33 -12.51
CA LYS A 92 -13.83 8.98 -12.71
C LYS A 92 -14.39 8.34 -11.43
N ARG A 93 -14.12 8.96 -10.26
CA ARG A 93 -14.52 8.48 -8.93
C ARG A 93 -15.08 9.64 -8.10
N SER A 94 -16.18 10.24 -8.56
CA SER A 94 -16.80 11.42 -7.92
C SER A 94 -17.42 11.14 -6.55
N ASP A 95 -17.59 9.88 -6.16
CA ASP A 95 -18.08 9.42 -4.87
C ASP A 95 -16.97 9.29 -3.79
N VAL A 96 -15.71 9.45 -4.17
CA VAL A 96 -14.54 9.33 -3.27
C VAL A 96 -14.11 10.70 -2.76
N TYR A 97 -13.90 10.81 -1.45
CA TYR A 97 -13.43 12.03 -0.78
C TYR A 97 -11.96 11.99 -0.38
N ASP A 98 -11.47 10.80 0.00
CA ASP A 98 -10.08 10.63 0.41
C ASP A 98 -9.59 9.20 0.12
N ILE A 99 -8.27 9.03 0.03
CA ILE A 99 -7.61 7.78 -0.30
C ILE A 99 -6.41 7.62 0.62
N GLY A 100 -6.28 6.46 1.26
CA GLY A 100 -5.16 6.20 2.16
C GLY A 100 -5.16 4.79 2.72
N THR A 101 -4.47 4.64 3.84
CA THR A 101 -4.54 3.45 4.66
C THR A 101 -5.62 3.62 5.74
N PHE A 102 -6.00 2.53 6.40
CA PHE A 102 -7.01 2.57 7.46
C PHE A 102 -6.56 1.72 8.64
N TRP A 103 -6.44 2.32 9.81
CA TRP A 103 -6.05 1.63 11.03
C TRP A 103 -7.24 1.02 11.75
N TYR A 104 -7.14 -0.25 12.11
CA TYR A 104 -8.08 -0.90 13.02
C TYR A 104 -7.41 -1.34 14.32
N ASP A 105 -8.17 -1.32 15.40
CA ASP A 105 -7.75 -1.78 16.71
C ASP A 105 -8.91 -2.53 17.38
N MET A 106 -8.65 -3.77 17.76
CA MET A 106 -9.59 -4.67 18.43
C MET A 106 -8.99 -5.11 19.78
N PRO A 107 -9.03 -4.24 20.81
CA PRO A 107 -8.34 -4.49 22.08
C PRO A 107 -8.79 -5.77 22.78
N LYS A 108 -10.09 -6.14 22.66
CA LYS A 108 -10.63 -7.37 23.23
C LYS A 108 -10.00 -8.63 22.64
N GLU A 109 -9.64 -8.59 21.37
CA GLU A 109 -9.01 -9.69 20.65
C GLU A 109 -7.48 -9.56 20.60
N ARG A 110 -6.92 -8.50 21.20
CA ARG A 110 -5.51 -8.14 21.13
C ARG A 110 -4.97 -8.10 19.69
N ARG A 111 -5.78 -7.63 18.75
CA ARG A 111 -5.45 -7.50 17.34
C ARG A 111 -5.53 -6.04 16.92
N SER A 112 -4.53 -5.62 16.18
CA SER A 112 -4.55 -4.34 15.48
C SER A 112 -3.81 -4.49 14.15
N GLY A 113 -4.12 -3.63 13.21
CA GLY A 113 -3.48 -3.65 11.90
C GLY A 113 -3.91 -2.48 11.03
N GLU A 114 -3.50 -2.55 9.79
CA GLU A 114 -3.76 -1.52 8.81
C GLU A 114 -4.23 -2.16 7.52
N PHE A 115 -5.20 -1.55 6.86
CA PHE A 115 -5.59 -1.86 5.49
C PHE A 115 -4.84 -0.92 4.55
N ASP A 116 -4.23 -1.48 3.51
CA ASP A 116 -3.25 -0.81 2.67
C ASP A 116 -3.85 0.19 1.69
N CYS A 117 -5.08 -0.04 1.26
CA CYS A 117 -5.77 0.84 0.33
C CYS A 117 -7.26 0.95 0.67
N VAL A 118 -7.67 2.11 1.14
CA VAL A 118 -9.04 2.40 1.52
C VAL A 118 -9.46 3.74 0.92
N LEU A 119 -10.68 3.77 0.36
CA LEU A 119 -11.30 4.97 -0.15
C LEU A 119 -12.40 5.42 0.81
N GLU A 120 -12.34 6.66 1.26
CA GLU A 120 -13.41 7.30 2.02
C GLU A 120 -14.50 7.75 1.04
N LEU A 121 -15.71 7.23 1.22
CA LEU A 121 -16.89 7.54 0.40
C LEU A 121 -17.85 8.46 1.15
N LYS A 122 -18.85 8.98 0.45
CA LYS A 122 -19.92 9.78 1.08
C LYS A 122 -20.61 9.01 2.21
N ASN A 123 -20.83 7.71 2.03
CA ASN A 123 -21.47 6.84 3.00
C ASN A 123 -20.57 5.58 3.19
N GLY A 124 -19.68 5.63 4.19
CA GLY A 124 -18.80 4.51 4.52
C GLY A 124 -17.48 4.47 3.75
N TYR A 125 -16.94 3.27 3.58
CA TYR A 125 -15.62 3.05 3.03
C TYR A 125 -15.62 1.94 1.98
N ALA A 126 -14.71 2.06 1.00
CA ALA A 126 -14.34 0.97 0.09
C ALA A 126 -12.96 0.46 0.46
N PHE A 127 -12.84 -0.85 0.70
CA PHE A 127 -11.58 -1.51 1.06
C PHE A 127 -11.06 -2.32 -0.10
N TYR A 128 -9.77 -2.14 -0.42
CA TYR A 128 -9.08 -2.89 -1.46
C TYR A 128 -7.89 -3.62 -0.86
N GLU A 129 -7.91 -4.94 -0.96
CA GLU A 129 -6.76 -5.78 -0.62
C GLU A 129 -5.78 -5.80 -1.79
N VAL A 130 -4.51 -5.55 -1.51
CA VAL A 130 -3.46 -5.41 -2.53
C VAL A 130 -2.53 -6.62 -2.49
N LYS A 131 -2.41 -7.33 -3.61
CA LYS A 131 -1.59 -8.56 -3.72
C LYS A 131 -0.49 -8.41 -4.76
N TYR A 132 0.75 -8.42 -4.30
CA TYR A 132 1.95 -8.42 -5.12
C TYR A 132 2.45 -9.85 -5.29
N TYR A 133 1.76 -10.64 -6.12
CA TYR A 133 2.08 -12.04 -6.38
C TYR A 133 2.47 -12.27 -7.84
N ASP A 134 3.38 -13.24 -8.06
CA ASP A 134 3.79 -13.67 -9.40
C ASP A 134 2.76 -14.64 -10.03
N LYS A 135 1.76 -15.10 -9.26
CA LYS A 135 0.65 -15.95 -9.69
C LYS A 135 -0.67 -15.18 -9.68
N THR A 136 -1.63 -15.63 -10.44
CA THR A 136 -3.01 -15.12 -10.41
C THR A 136 -3.62 -15.31 -9.01
N PHE A 137 -4.43 -14.36 -8.60
CA PHE A 137 -5.17 -14.40 -7.34
C PHE A 137 -6.47 -15.16 -7.54
N SER A 138 -6.67 -16.20 -6.75
CA SER A 138 -7.79 -17.13 -6.92
C SER A 138 -9.04 -16.70 -6.16
N ARG A 139 -10.21 -17.24 -6.61
CA ARG A 139 -11.49 -17.04 -5.91
C ARG A 139 -11.42 -17.51 -4.44
N ALA A 140 -10.81 -18.66 -4.17
CA ALA A 140 -10.69 -19.20 -2.81
C ALA A 140 -9.86 -18.28 -1.90
N GLU A 141 -8.77 -17.68 -2.43
CA GLU A 141 -7.99 -16.69 -1.69
C GLU A 141 -8.81 -15.42 -1.42
N ALA A 142 -9.59 -14.94 -2.40
CA ALA A 142 -10.47 -13.78 -2.23
C ALA A 142 -11.54 -14.02 -1.15
N GLU A 143 -12.20 -15.16 -1.15
CA GLU A 143 -13.20 -15.53 -0.15
C GLU A 143 -12.62 -15.63 1.26
N ALA A 144 -11.41 -16.17 1.40
CA ALA A 144 -10.70 -16.22 2.68
C ALA A 144 -10.38 -14.81 3.21
N GLU A 145 -9.91 -13.89 2.34
CA GLU A 145 -9.66 -12.50 2.72
C GLU A 145 -10.96 -11.77 3.11
N VAL A 146 -12.04 -11.97 2.36
CA VAL A 146 -13.36 -11.38 2.69
C VAL A 146 -13.84 -11.85 4.06
N GLN A 147 -13.66 -13.12 4.40
CA GLN A 147 -14.05 -13.63 5.71
C GLN A 147 -13.24 -12.96 6.84
N GLN A 148 -11.94 -12.74 6.64
CA GLN A 148 -11.11 -12.00 7.60
C GLN A 148 -11.57 -10.54 7.72
N LEU A 149 -11.81 -9.88 6.59
CA LEU A 149 -12.29 -8.49 6.53
C LEU A 149 -13.62 -8.33 7.26
N LYS A 150 -14.60 -9.21 7.04
CA LYS A 150 -15.89 -9.16 7.72
C LYS A 150 -15.75 -9.29 9.23
N ASN A 151 -14.84 -10.12 9.72
CA ASN A 151 -14.60 -10.27 11.15
C ASN A 151 -14.00 -8.98 11.75
N VAL A 152 -13.08 -8.34 11.06
CA VAL A 152 -12.42 -7.10 11.51
C VAL A 152 -13.33 -5.88 11.37
N LEU A 153 -14.13 -5.81 10.30
CA LEU A 153 -14.96 -4.66 9.95
C LEU A 153 -16.42 -4.77 10.41
N SER A 154 -16.73 -5.75 11.26
CA SER A 154 -18.10 -5.99 11.77
C SER A 154 -18.74 -4.79 12.49
N PHE A 155 -17.93 -3.80 12.88
CA PHE A 155 -18.36 -2.60 13.62
C PHE A 155 -18.56 -1.36 12.74
N MET A 156 -18.39 -1.47 11.41
CA MET A 156 -18.48 -0.32 10.50
C MET A 156 -19.18 -0.67 9.19
N GLU A 157 -19.65 0.37 8.52
CA GLU A 157 -20.28 0.23 7.21
C GLU A 157 -19.24 0.12 6.11
N VAL A 158 -19.20 -1.05 5.47
CA VAL A 158 -18.37 -1.33 4.30
C VAL A 158 -19.24 -1.22 3.06
N SER A 159 -19.03 -0.18 2.27
CA SER A 159 -19.84 0.07 1.09
C SER A 159 -19.37 -0.72 -0.13
N ARG A 160 -18.08 -1.03 -0.21
CA ARG A 160 -17.47 -1.74 -1.34
C ARG A 160 -16.24 -2.52 -0.90
N LEU A 161 -16.06 -3.70 -1.50
CA LEU A 161 -14.84 -4.49 -1.40
C LEU A 161 -14.23 -4.69 -2.78
N GLY A 162 -12.91 -4.71 -2.85
CA GLY A 162 -12.20 -4.99 -4.08
C GLY A 162 -10.83 -5.61 -3.83
N PHE A 163 -10.25 -6.09 -4.92
CA PHE A 163 -8.91 -6.67 -4.93
C PHE A 163 -8.08 -6.06 -6.03
N VAL A 164 -6.82 -5.81 -5.74
CA VAL A 164 -5.83 -5.39 -6.72
C VAL A 164 -4.71 -6.43 -6.74
N ALA A 165 -4.57 -7.15 -7.84
CA ALA A 165 -3.57 -8.22 -7.96
C ALA A 165 -2.64 -7.98 -9.15
N LEU A 166 -1.31 -8.00 -8.91
CA LEU A 166 -0.30 -7.75 -9.94
C LEU A 166 -0.50 -8.65 -11.16
N SER A 167 -0.66 -9.95 -10.95
CA SER A 167 -0.80 -10.96 -12.02
C SER A 167 -2.25 -11.24 -12.41
N GLY A 168 -3.20 -10.40 -11.94
CA GLY A 168 -4.62 -10.56 -12.23
C GLY A 168 -5.28 -11.70 -11.46
N PHE A 169 -6.40 -12.17 -12.00
CA PHE A 169 -7.33 -13.09 -11.33
C PHE A 169 -7.64 -14.29 -12.21
N ASP A 170 -7.94 -15.44 -11.61
CA ASP A 170 -8.45 -16.63 -12.31
C ASP A 170 -9.98 -16.71 -12.29
N PHE A 171 -10.66 -15.67 -11.77
CA PHE A 171 -12.11 -15.57 -11.67
C PHE A 171 -12.63 -14.18 -12.05
N THR A 172 -13.93 -14.08 -12.25
CA THR A 172 -14.67 -12.82 -12.38
C THR A 172 -15.64 -12.68 -11.21
N SER A 173 -16.01 -11.44 -10.85
CA SER A 173 -16.95 -11.16 -9.77
C SER A 173 -17.87 -10.00 -10.13
N SER A 174 -19.12 -10.07 -9.69
CA SER A 174 -20.04 -8.93 -9.63
C SER A 174 -20.13 -8.31 -8.22
N GLU A 175 -19.56 -8.99 -7.22
CA GLU A 175 -19.59 -8.57 -5.80
C GLU A 175 -18.37 -7.76 -5.43
N TYR A 176 -17.23 -8.03 -6.07
CA TYR A 176 -15.94 -7.39 -5.80
C TYR A 176 -15.42 -6.67 -7.02
N GLU A 177 -14.88 -5.47 -6.83
CA GLU A 177 -14.11 -4.81 -7.89
C GLU A 177 -12.75 -5.49 -8.02
N LEU A 178 -12.42 -5.96 -9.23
CA LEU A 178 -11.17 -6.65 -9.53
C LEU A 178 -10.31 -5.78 -10.45
N ILE A 179 -9.12 -5.43 -10.00
CA ILE A 179 -8.19 -4.57 -10.73
C ILE A 179 -6.87 -5.32 -10.90
N SER A 180 -6.51 -5.63 -12.14
CA SER A 180 -5.22 -6.27 -12.44
C SER A 180 -4.07 -5.27 -12.47
N GLY A 181 -2.84 -5.73 -12.25
CA GLY A 181 -1.65 -4.89 -12.39
C GLY A 181 -1.53 -4.22 -13.76
N ALA A 182 -1.99 -4.87 -14.83
CA ALA A 182 -2.02 -4.29 -16.17
C ALA A 182 -2.94 -3.06 -16.28
N GLU A 183 -4.02 -3.00 -15.49
CA GLU A 183 -4.96 -1.87 -15.50
C GLU A 183 -4.40 -0.64 -14.80
N LEU A 184 -3.50 -0.80 -13.83
CA LEU A 184 -2.86 0.32 -13.13
C LEU A 184 -2.04 1.21 -14.08
N TYR A 185 -1.52 0.64 -15.17
CA TYR A 185 -0.63 1.31 -16.12
C TYR A 185 -1.30 1.64 -17.46
N LYS A 186 -2.61 1.37 -17.61
CA LYS A 186 -3.34 1.84 -18.79
C LYS A 186 -3.53 3.36 -18.70
N TYR A 187 -2.83 4.06 -19.57
CA TYR A 187 -3.07 5.47 -19.87
C TYR A 187 -4.12 5.53 -20.98
N ASN A 188 -5.28 6.09 -20.67
CA ASN A 188 -6.29 6.43 -21.70
C ASN A 188 -6.08 7.86 -22.13
#